data_be2a365f2a745c34276dae06656652eb
#
_entry.id   be2a365f2a745c34276dae06656652eb
#
_cell.length_a   1.000
_cell.length_b   1.000
_cell.length_c   1.000
_cell.angle_alpha   90.00
_cell.angle_beta   90.00
_cell.angle_gamma   90.00
#
_symmetry.space_group_name_H-M   'P 1'
#
loop_
_entity.id
_entity.type
_entity.pdbx_description
1 polymer ?
#
loop_
_entity_poly.entity_id
_entity_poly.type
_entity_poly.pdbx_seq_one_letter_code
_entity_poly.pdbx_strand_id
1 'polypeptide(L)'
;GIVSIRINSPLLENIELADALVKKYDLQAAEVCLSHATDEYQLARQIGAASGEVIRRCIHDSMSIGLGWGITLKEFVDQFVGFPCKDVSVVSLLGSLTRRSSVTRFEATTELAARLDAECLYLPAPIVCDSADTRRLLIEQPLFKDIYSRALQTDLAIVSIGGLDSATIRLVDLVTDEEFDSVRAKGAIGNFLGYYIDEQAGIVDHPINDRII
;
A
#
# COMPACT_ATOMS: atom_id res chain seq x y z
N GLY A 1 2.35 45.32 28.31
CA GLY A 1 1.36 44.79 27.38
C GLY A 1 1.81 43.45 26.83
N ILE A 2 0.99 42.41 26.96
CA ILE A 2 1.26 41.08 26.34
C ILE A 2 0.72 41.14 24.92
N VAL A 3 1.59 41.06 23.94
CA VAL A 3 1.20 40.92 22.52
C VAL A 3 0.97 39.45 22.25
N SER A 4 -0.28 39.07 21.99
CA SER A 4 -0.63 37.71 21.51
C SER A 4 -0.69 37.76 19.99
N ILE A 5 0.23 37.04 19.33
CA ILE A 5 0.20 36.85 17.88
C ILE A 5 -0.48 35.51 17.62
N ARG A 6 -1.65 35.52 16.98
CA ARG A 6 -2.28 34.31 16.42
C ARG A 6 -1.91 34.23 14.94
N ILE A 7 -1.18 33.21 14.58
CA ILE A 7 -0.92 32.88 13.18
C ILE A 7 -1.98 31.83 12.77
N ASN A 8 -2.97 32.24 11.99
CA ASN A 8 -3.92 31.34 11.36
C ASN A 8 -3.33 30.93 10.00
N SER A 9 -2.76 29.73 9.91
CA SER A 9 -2.21 29.18 8.69
C SER A 9 -2.72 27.75 8.51
N PRO A 10 -3.20 27.36 7.33
CA PRO A 10 -3.56 25.97 7.03
C PRO A 10 -2.43 24.97 7.32
N LEU A 11 -1.17 25.42 7.22
CA LEU A 11 0.01 24.64 7.60
C LEU A 11 0.06 24.32 9.10
N LEU A 12 -0.36 25.25 9.97
CA LEU A 12 -0.41 25.02 11.41
C LEU A 12 -1.48 24.00 11.77
N GLU A 13 -2.65 24.07 11.14
CA GLU A 13 -3.74 23.11 11.34
C GLU A 13 -3.31 21.67 10.95
N ASN A 14 -2.54 21.54 9.88
CA ASN A 14 -2.01 20.22 9.47
C ASN A 14 -0.98 19.66 10.46
N ILE A 15 -0.11 20.52 11.00
CA ILE A 15 0.87 20.12 12.03
C ILE A 15 0.13 19.66 13.30
N GLU A 16 -0.85 20.44 13.76
CA GLU A 16 -1.66 20.09 14.94
C GLU A 16 -2.42 18.77 14.73
N LEU A 17 -2.95 18.54 13.52
CA LEU A 17 -3.62 17.29 13.17
C LEU A 17 -2.65 16.12 13.11
N ALA A 18 -1.46 16.30 12.55
CA ALA A 18 -0.40 15.29 12.54
C ALA A 18 0.01 14.89 13.96
N ASP A 19 0.23 15.88 14.85
CA ASP A 19 0.54 15.63 16.25
C ASP A 19 -0.60 14.91 16.99
N ALA A 20 -1.85 15.26 16.68
CA ALA A 20 -3.02 14.58 17.25
C ALA A 20 -3.10 13.10 16.80
N LEU A 21 -2.80 12.81 15.54
CA LEU A 21 -2.73 11.44 15.02
C LEU A 21 -1.63 10.64 15.71
N VAL A 22 -0.42 11.20 15.82
CA VAL A 22 0.71 10.58 16.52
C VAL A 22 0.31 10.20 17.95
N LYS A 23 -0.27 11.13 18.69
CA LYS A 23 -0.68 10.91 20.09
C LYS A 23 -1.82 9.90 20.22
N LYS A 24 -2.81 9.97 19.32
CA LYS A 24 -4.00 9.12 19.40
C LYS A 24 -3.70 7.66 19.08
N TYR A 25 -2.81 7.41 18.11
CA TYR A 25 -2.54 6.09 17.57
C TYR A 25 -1.15 5.57 17.90
N ASP A 26 -0.40 6.28 18.75
CA ASP A 26 0.97 5.93 19.16
C ASP A 26 1.89 5.70 17.95
N LEU A 27 1.81 6.61 16.97
CA LEU A 27 2.63 6.55 15.76
C LEU A 27 4.01 7.16 16.03
N GLN A 28 5.03 6.71 15.32
CA GLN A 28 6.36 7.35 15.33
C GLN A 28 6.35 8.72 14.66
N ALA A 29 5.58 8.86 13.58
CA ALA A 29 5.38 10.11 12.86
C ALA A 29 4.05 10.09 12.11
N ALA A 30 3.53 11.27 11.80
CA ALA A 30 2.43 11.47 10.87
C ALA A 30 2.71 12.71 10.02
N GLU A 31 2.23 12.70 8.79
CA GLU A 31 2.24 13.87 7.92
C GLU A 31 0.84 14.08 7.36
N VAL A 32 0.37 15.31 7.39
CA VAL A 32 -0.92 15.71 6.85
C VAL A 32 -0.68 16.70 5.73
N CYS A 33 -1.02 16.32 4.51
CA CYS A 33 -0.91 17.21 3.37
C CYS A 33 -2.18 18.05 3.18
N LEU A 34 -2.00 19.28 2.71
CA LEU A 34 -3.12 20.09 2.23
C LEU A 34 -3.71 19.44 0.98
N SER A 35 -5.00 19.21 0.99
CA SER A 35 -5.69 18.64 -0.15
C SER A 35 -6.79 19.59 -0.65
N HIS A 36 -6.78 19.83 -1.95
CA HIS A 36 -7.88 20.46 -2.70
C HIS A 36 -8.45 19.47 -3.72
N ALA A 37 -8.22 18.16 -3.47
CA ALA A 37 -8.68 17.11 -4.36
C ALA A 37 -10.21 17.09 -4.45
N THR A 38 -10.72 16.97 -5.67
CA THR A 38 -12.16 16.86 -5.96
C THR A 38 -12.57 15.42 -6.21
N ASP A 39 -11.60 14.52 -6.38
CA ASP A 39 -11.79 13.09 -6.59
C ASP A 39 -10.67 12.26 -5.95
N GLU A 40 -10.89 10.97 -5.82
CA GLU A 40 -9.94 10.04 -5.19
C GLU A 40 -8.60 9.93 -5.93
N TYR A 41 -8.59 10.07 -7.24
CA TYR A 41 -7.35 9.99 -8.01
C TYR A 41 -6.45 11.20 -7.71
N GLN A 42 -7.03 12.41 -7.68
CA GLN A 42 -6.27 13.60 -7.30
C GLN A 42 -5.78 13.51 -5.85
N LEU A 43 -6.61 12.97 -4.94
CA LEU A 43 -6.21 12.74 -3.55
C LEU A 43 -5.03 11.76 -3.48
N ALA A 44 -5.10 10.63 -4.19
CA ALA A 44 -4.03 9.65 -4.24
C ALA A 44 -2.70 10.25 -4.75
N ARG A 45 -2.76 11.11 -5.77
CA ARG A 45 -1.59 11.85 -6.28
C ARG A 45 -0.97 12.78 -5.24
N GLN A 46 -1.81 13.53 -4.54
CA GLN A 46 -1.33 14.46 -3.51
C GLN A 46 -0.70 13.73 -2.32
N ILE A 47 -1.33 12.64 -1.86
CA ILE A 47 -0.78 11.79 -0.81
C ILE A 47 0.53 11.14 -1.28
N GLY A 48 0.56 10.60 -2.51
CA GLY A 48 1.76 10.02 -3.09
C GLY A 48 2.92 11.01 -3.12
N ALA A 49 2.67 12.24 -3.59
CA ALA A 49 3.68 13.30 -3.61
C ALA A 49 4.19 13.67 -2.21
N ALA A 50 3.28 13.82 -1.24
CA ALA A 50 3.63 14.21 0.13
C ALA A 50 4.41 13.11 0.86
N SER A 51 4.11 11.83 0.58
CA SER A 51 4.75 10.69 1.26
C SER A 51 6.22 10.49 0.90
N GLY A 52 6.67 11.00 -0.25
CA GLY A 52 8.02 10.76 -0.76
C GLY A 52 9.14 11.15 0.18
N GLU A 53 9.05 12.32 0.80
CA GLU A 53 10.07 12.80 1.73
C GLU A 53 10.05 12.05 3.08
N VAL A 54 8.88 11.70 3.58
CA VAL A 54 8.74 10.88 4.80
C VAL A 54 9.36 9.51 4.61
N ILE A 55 9.00 8.84 3.51
CA ILE A 55 9.52 7.51 3.20
C ILE A 55 11.03 7.57 2.96
N ARG A 56 11.52 8.60 2.26
CA ARG A 56 12.95 8.78 2.02
C ARG A 56 13.77 8.78 3.30
N ARG A 57 13.28 9.39 4.37
CA ARG A 57 13.96 9.44 5.69
C ARG A 57 14.01 8.07 6.38
N CYS A 58 13.12 7.15 6.01
CA CYS A 58 13.08 5.81 6.56
C CYS A 58 14.00 4.83 5.82
N ILE A 59 14.51 5.18 4.63
CA ILE A 59 15.31 4.29 3.80
C ILE A 59 16.80 4.50 4.06
N HIS A 60 17.51 3.39 4.32
CA HIS A 60 18.95 3.35 4.51
C HIS A 60 19.57 2.08 3.92
N ASP A 61 20.89 2.01 3.85
CA ASP A 61 21.60 0.85 3.33
C ASP A 61 21.24 -0.45 4.07
N SER A 62 21.32 -1.55 3.36
CA SER A 62 21.10 -2.92 3.83
C SER A 62 19.68 -3.23 4.33
N MET A 63 18.67 -2.49 3.83
CA MET A 63 17.26 -2.73 4.15
C MET A 63 16.57 -3.64 3.14
N SER A 64 15.57 -4.35 3.64
CA SER A 64 14.52 -4.97 2.84
C SER A 64 13.24 -4.14 2.90
N ILE A 65 12.77 -3.66 1.75
CA ILE A 65 11.61 -2.77 1.64
C ILE A 65 10.48 -3.54 0.97
N GLY A 66 9.39 -3.76 1.70
CA GLY A 66 8.15 -4.31 1.15
C GLY A 66 7.31 -3.22 0.52
N LEU A 67 6.83 -3.44 -0.70
CA LEU A 67 5.93 -2.51 -1.36
C LEU A 67 4.61 -3.20 -1.70
N GLY A 68 3.51 -2.62 -1.22
CA GLY A 68 2.16 -2.96 -1.66
C GLY A 68 1.89 -2.46 -3.07
N TRP A 69 0.64 -2.43 -3.46
CA TRP A 69 0.22 -1.90 -4.76
C TRP A 69 -1.01 -0.99 -4.61
N GLY A 70 -1.31 -0.23 -5.64
CA GLY A 70 -2.44 0.68 -5.68
C GLY A 70 -2.07 2.03 -6.27
N ILE A 71 -3.09 2.84 -6.56
CA ILE A 71 -2.93 4.15 -7.21
C ILE A 71 -2.01 5.06 -6.39
N THR A 72 -2.24 5.15 -5.08
CA THR A 72 -1.44 6.02 -4.20
C THR A 72 0.03 5.63 -4.17
N LEU A 73 0.33 4.32 -4.12
CA LEU A 73 1.71 3.84 -4.11
C LEU A 73 2.40 4.01 -5.46
N LYS A 74 1.66 3.84 -6.56
CA LYS A 74 2.19 4.14 -7.89
C LYS A 74 2.53 5.63 -8.02
N GLU A 75 1.63 6.52 -7.60
CA GLU A 75 1.86 7.96 -7.62
C GLU A 75 3.00 8.39 -6.69
N PHE A 76 3.15 7.72 -5.53
CA PHE A 76 4.33 7.89 -4.68
C PHE A 76 5.60 7.56 -5.45
N VAL A 77 5.68 6.37 -6.04
CA VAL A 77 6.89 5.95 -6.74
C VAL A 77 7.17 6.83 -7.96
N ASP A 78 6.16 7.21 -8.73
CA ASP A 78 6.31 8.09 -9.90
C ASP A 78 6.96 9.44 -9.55
N GLN A 79 6.69 9.95 -8.36
CA GLN A 79 7.20 11.24 -7.89
C GLN A 79 8.41 11.12 -6.95
N PHE A 80 8.76 9.90 -6.52
CA PHE A 80 9.87 9.66 -5.61
C PHE A 80 11.21 9.98 -6.27
N VAL A 81 11.95 10.91 -5.69
CA VAL A 81 13.32 11.21 -6.12
C VAL A 81 14.25 10.14 -5.58
N GLY A 82 14.65 9.24 -6.46
CA GLY A 82 15.54 8.13 -6.12
C GLY A 82 16.93 8.57 -5.67
N PHE A 83 17.60 7.69 -4.97
CA PHE A 83 19.00 7.80 -4.58
C PHE A 83 19.58 6.39 -4.43
N PRO A 84 20.85 6.17 -4.80
CA PRO A 84 21.43 4.83 -4.69
C PRO A 84 21.60 4.43 -3.23
N CYS A 85 21.18 3.20 -2.91
CA CYS A 85 21.39 2.56 -1.62
C CYS A 85 22.19 1.28 -1.80
N LYS A 86 23.04 0.95 -0.84
CA LYS A 86 23.86 -0.27 -0.88
C LYS A 86 23.09 -1.44 -0.25
N ASP A 87 23.15 -2.58 -0.91
CA ASP A 87 22.60 -3.84 -0.39
C ASP A 87 21.11 -3.75 0.01
N VAL A 88 20.32 -2.96 -0.73
CA VAL A 88 18.88 -2.83 -0.53
C VAL A 88 18.12 -3.78 -1.46
N SER A 89 17.05 -4.36 -0.96
CA SER A 89 16.09 -5.11 -1.77
C SER A 89 14.69 -4.50 -1.67
N VAL A 90 13.96 -4.51 -2.79
CA VAL A 90 12.54 -4.12 -2.82
C VAL A 90 11.71 -5.36 -3.15
N VAL A 91 10.80 -5.71 -2.25
CA VAL A 91 10.00 -6.93 -2.31
C VAL A 91 8.53 -6.58 -2.56
N SER A 92 7.90 -7.18 -3.55
CA SER A 92 6.44 -7.08 -3.70
C SER A 92 5.74 -7.81 -2.56
N LEU A 93 4.84 -7.12 -1.85
CA LEU A 93 4.06 -7.70 -0.75
C LEU A 93 2.82 -8.45 -1.22
N LEU A 94 2.55 -8.44 -2.51
CA LEU A 94 1.39 -9.08 -3.13
C LEU A 94 1.79 -9.78 -4.43
N GLY A 95 0.97 -10.73 -4.84
CA GLY A 95 1.01 -11.27 -6.19
C GLY A 95 0.75 -10.22 -7.26
N SER A 96 1.03 -10.53 -8.52
CA SER A 96 0.89 -9.58 -9.62
C SER A 96 -0.50 -9.66 -10.27
N LEU A 97 -0.85 -8.61 -11.01
CA LEU A 97 -2.07 -8.55 -11.82
C LEU A 97 -1.85 -9.28 -13.14
N THR A 98 -2.67 -10.27 -13.43
CA THR A 98 -2.52 -11.12 -14.62
C THR A 98 -3.25 -10.63 -15.87
N ARG A 99 -4.08 -9.58 -15.77
CA ARG A 99 -4.93 -9.13 -16.87
C ARG A 99 -4.60 -7.71 -17.34
N ARG A 100 -4.24 -7.59 -18.66
CA ARG A 100 -4.14 -6.38 -19.49
C ARG A 100 -3.11 -5.30 -19.08
N SER A 101 -3.13 -4.21 -19.86
CA SER A 101 -2.34 -2.97 -19.70
C SER A 101 -2.50 -2.26 -18.33
N SER A 102 -3.38 -2.73 -17.47
CA SER A 102 -3.51 -2.28 -16.09
C SER A 102 -2.37 -2.79 -15.18
N VAL A 103 -1.68 -3.86 -15.55
CA VAL A 103 -0.53 -4.38 -14.80
C VAL A 103 0.49 -3.30 -14.51
N THR A 104 0.82 -2.51 -15.51
CA THR A 104 1.80 -1.42 -15.37
C THR A 104 1.29 -0.19 -14.61
N ARG A 105 -0.04 -0.06 -14.42
CA ARG A 105 -0.61 1.11 -13.73
C ARG A 105 -0.48 1.08 -12.21
N PHE A 106 -0.38 -0.10 -11.62
CA PHE A 106 -0.43 -0.24 -10.17
C PHE A 106 0.83 -0.88 -9.60
N GLU A 107 1.66 -1.46 -10.46
CA GLU A 107 2.87 -2.15 -10.07
C GLU A 107 4.05 -1.17 -10.06
N ALA A 108 4.51 -0.85 -8.87
CA ALA A 108 5.53 0.16 -8.67
C ALA A 108 6.86 -0.43 -8.12
N THR A 109 6.89 -1.75 -7.85
CA THR A 109 8.03 -2.41 -7.18
C THR A 109 9.32 -2.30 -8.00
N THR A 110 9.25 -2.60 -9.31
CA THR A 110 10.42 -2.50 -10.20
C THR A 110 10.95 -1.09 -10.30
N GLU A 111 10.03 -0.13 -10.37
CA GLU A 111 10.40 1.26 -10.51
C GLU A 111 11.05 1.80 -9.23
N LEU A 112 10.51 1.46 -8.05
CA LEU A 112 11.14 1.82 -6.78
C LEU A 112 12.52 1.20 -6.65
N ALA A 113 12.66 -0.10 -7.00
CA ALA A 113 13.95 -0.78 -7.00
C ALA A 113 14.97 -0.08 -7.91
N ALA A 114 14.56 0.28 -9.13
CA ALA A 114 15.41 1.01 -10.06
C ALA A 114 15.83 2.40 -9.54
N ARG A 115 14.93 3.10 -8.83
CA ARG A 115 15.23 4.41 -8.24
C ARG A 115 16.19 4.35 -7.06
N LEU A 116 16.28 3.20 -6.41
CA LEU A 116 17.18 2.95 -5.26
C LEU A 116 18.45 2.19 -5.65
N ASP A 117 18.61 1.80 -6.92
CA ASP A 117 19.64 0.86 -7.39
C ASP A 117 19.65 -0.45 -6.58
N ALA A 118 18.45 -0.99 -6.31
CA ALA A 118 18.20 -2.09 -5.42
C ALA A 118 17.81 -3.38 -6.16
N GLU A 119 17.99 -4.53 -5.49
CA GLU A 119 17.45 -5.81 -5.96
C GLU A 119 15.91 -5.76 -5.96
N CYS A 120 15.27 -6.32 -7.00
CA CYS A 120 13.82 -6.40 -7.11
C CYS A 120 13.34 -7.84 -6.99
N LEU A 121 12.46 -8.10 -6.02
CA LEU A 121 11.90 -9.42 -5.74
C LEU A 121 10.38 -9.42 -5.91
N TYR A 122 9.88 -10.31 -6.75
CA TYR A 122 8.45 -10.48 -7.00
C TYR A 122 7.90 -11.79 -6.47
N LEU A 123 6.67 -11.75 -5.97
CA LEU A 123 5.87 -12.96 -5.77
C LEU A 123 5.41 -13.48 -7.15
N PRO A 124 5.88 -14.66 -7.60
CA PRO A 124 5.57 -15.18 -8.93
C PRO A 124 4.18 -15.85 -8.97
N ALA A 125 3.15 -15.13 -8.57
CA ALA A 125 1.78 -15.61 -8.48
C ALA A 125 0.77 -14.49 -8.77
N PRO A 126 -0.47 -14.84 -9.19
CA PRO A 126 -1.53 -13.86 -9.27
C PRO A 126 -1.93 -13.38 -7.86
N ILE A 127 -2.36 -12.12 -7.75
CA ILE A 127 -2.87 -11.58 -6.47
C ILE A 127 -4.12 -12.32 -5.97
N VAL A 128 -4.98 -12.76 -6.88
CA VAL A 128 -6.19 -13.55 -6.57
C VAL A 128 -6.10 -14.86 -7.32
N CYS A 129 -6.11 -15.96 -6.58
CA CYS A 129 -6.20 -17.31 -7.12
C CYS A 129 -7.65 -17.71 -7.44
N ASP A 130 -7.83 -18.67 -8.35
CA ASP A 130 -9.17 -19.19 -8.68
C ASP A 130 -9.82 -19.92 -7.48
N SER A 131 -9.00 -20.49 -6.58
CA SER A 131 -9.46 -21.16 -5.37
C SER A 131 -8.45 -21.10 -4.23
N ALA A 132 -8.91 -21.35 -3.01
CA ALA A 132 -8.05 -21.51 -1.83
C ALA A 132 -7.04 -22.65 -2.01
N ASP A 133 -7.43 -23.74 -2.68
CA ASP A 133 -6.52 -24.87 -2.97
C ASP A 133 -5.40 -24.46 -3.92
N THR A 134 -5.71 -23.72 -4.97
CA THR A 134 -4.69 -23.17 -5.89
C THR A 134 -3.71 -22.27 -5.13
N ARG A 135 -4.22 -21.38 -4.28
CA ARG A 135 -3.37 -20.54 -3.42
C ARG A 135 -2.45 -21.39 -2.55
N ARG A 136 -2.99 -22.38 -1.85
CA ARG A 136 -2.21 -23.27 -0.99
C ARG A 136 -1.08 -23.97 -1.77
N LEU A 137 -1.40 -24.55 -2.93
CA LEU A 137 -0.40 -25.22 -3.77
C LEU A 137 0.71 -24.28 -4.25
N LEU A 138 0.38 -23.01 -4.57
CA LEU A 138 1.36 -22.03 -4.99
C LEU A 138 2.30 -21.63 -3.85
N ILE A 139 1.76 -21.31 -2.66
CA ILE A 139 2.58 -20.88 -1.52
C ILE A 139 3.46 -22.01 -0.95
N GLU A 140 3.15 -23.28 -1.24
CA GLU A 140 3.95 -24.42 -0.85
C GLU A 140 5.16 -24.65 -1.77
N GLN A 141 5.22 -24.03 -2.95
CA GLN A 141 6.36 -24.18 -3.86
C GLN A 141 7.63 -23.58 -3.23
N PRO A 142 8.80 -24.24 -3.34
CA PRO A 142 10.03 -23.77 -2.70
C PRO A 142 10.42 -22.34 -3.09
N LEU A 143 10.34 -22.01 -4.38
CA LEU A 143 10.64 -20.66 -4.88
C LEU A 143 9.70 -19.61 -4.26
N PHE A 144 8.42 -19.95 -4.12
CA PHE A 144 7.44 -19.07 -3.53
C PHE A 144 7.71 -18.85 -2.04
N LYS A 145 8.02 -19.92 -1.30
CA LYS A 145 8.35 -19.85 0.13
C LYS A 145 9.52 -18.93 0.42
N ASP A 146 10.56 -18.95 -0.42
CA ASP A 146 11.71 -18.08 -0.25
C ASP A 146 11.30 -16.60 -0.36
N ILE A 147 10.65 -16.21 -1.44
CA ILE A 147 10.22 -14.83 -1.66
C ILE A 147 9.17 -14.39 -0.63
N TYR A 148 8.20 -15.26 -0.33
CA TYR A 148 7.19 -15.00 0.68
C TYR A 148 7.79 -14.78 2.08
N SER A 149 8.80 -15.59 2.44
CA SER A 149 9.55 -15.41 3.69
C SER A 149 10.25 -14.06 3.74
N ARG A 150 10.85 -13.62 2.63
CA ARG A 150 11.46 -12.28 2.52
C ARG A 150 10.43 -11.16 2.64
N ALA A 151 9.26 -11.33 2.04
CA ALA A 151 8.16 -10.36 2.15
C ALA A 151 7.66 -10.19 3.61
N LEU A 152 7.65 -11.29 4.38
CA LEU A 152 7.29 -11.27 5.80
C LEU A 152 8.37 -10.68 6.72
N GLN A 153 9.60 -10.56 6.26
CA GLN A 153 10.77 -10.11 7.05
C GLN A 153 11.29 -8.76 6.60
N THR A 154 10.49 -7.98 5.86
CA THR A 154 10.90 -6.64 5.44
C THR A 154 11.08 -5.70 6.62
N ASP A 155 12.15 -4.88 6.58
CA ASP A 155 12.44 -3.87 7.61
C ASP A 155 11.47 -2.69 7.54
N LEU A 156 10.99 -2.37 6.33
CA LEU A 156 10.02 -1.31 6.06
C LEU A 156 8.95 -1.84 5.11
N ALA A 157 7.68 -1.76 5.49
CA ALA A 157 6.56 -2.03 4.60
C ALA A 157 5.86 -0.72 4.22
N ILE A 158 5.81 -0.43 2.91
CA ILE A 158 5.10 0.72 2.35
C ILE A 158 3.78 0.21 1.78
N VAL A 159 2.68 0.59 2.42
CA VAL A 159 1.36 0.06 2.14
C VAL A 159 0.32 1.16 2.01
N SER A 160 -0.81 0.85 1.38
CA SER A 160 -1.99 1.71 1.34
C SER A 160 -3.23 0.95 1.79
N ILE A 161 -4.22 1.70 2.28
CA ILE A 161 -5.53 1.17 2.63
C ILE A 161 -6.52 1.69 1.58
N GLY A 162 -7.29 0.81 0.98
CA GLY A 162 -8.36 1.16 0.04
C GLY A 162 -9.73 1.10 0.70
N GLY A 163 -10.60 2.05 0.37
CA GLY A 163 -12.03 1.93 0.66
C GLY A 163 -12.69 0.90 -0.27
N LEU A 164 -13.88 0.41 0.09
CA LEU A 164 -14.58 -0.58 -0.75
C LEU A 164 -14.97 -0.03 -2.11
N ASP A 165 -15.43 1.21 -2.18
CA ASP A 165 -15.94 1.80 -3.43
C ASP A 165 -14.82 2.11 -4.44
N SER A 166 -13.60 2.30 -3.92
CA SER A 166 -12.39 2.58 -4.71
C SER A 166 -11.41 1.41 -4.78
N ALA A 167 -11.81 0.23 -4.29
CA ALA A 167 -10.92 -0.92 -4.24
C ALA A 167 -10.35 -1.24 -5.62
N THR A 168 -9.04 -1.13 -5.76
CA THR A 168 -8.31 -1.36 -7.03
C THR A 168 -8.57 -2.77 -7.57
N ILE A 169 -8.79 -3.75 -6.70
CA ILE A 169 -9.14 -5.14 -7.06
C ILE A 169 -10.42 -5.19 -7.90
N ARG A 170 -11.43 -4.37 -7.58
CA ARG A 170 -12.66 -4.25 -8.37
C ARG A 170 -12.41 -3.59 -9.72
N LEU A 171 -11.57 -2.55 -9.74
CA LEU A 171 -11.24 -1.80 -10.97
C LEU A 171 -10.52 -2.64 -12.03
N VAL A 172 -9.93 -3.76 -11.62
CA VAL A 172 -9.18 -4.67 -12.52
C VAL A 172 -9.91 -5.98 -12.78
N ASP A 173 -11.20 -6.05 -12.48
CA ASP A 173 -12.08 -7.22 -12.73
C ASP A 173 -11.56 -8.54 -12.11
N LEU A 174 -10.91 -8.48 -10.95
CA LEU A 174 -10.41 -9.66 -10.25
C LEU A 174 -11.45 -10.31 -9.33
N VAL A 175 -12.51 -9.57 -9.05
CA VAL A 175 -13.62 -9.96 -8.15
C VAL A 175 -14.92 -9.64 -8.86
N THR A 176 -15.87 -10.55 -8.84
CA THR A 176 -17.20 -10.31 -9.44
C THR A 176 -18.04 -9.37 -8.58
N ASP A 177 -19.06 -8.74 -9.17
CA ASP A 177 -19.95 -7.87 -8.42
C ASP A 177 -20.66 -8.65 -7.30
N GLU A 178 -21.03 -9.91 -7.55
CA GLU A 178 -21.68 -10.79 -6.55
C GLU A 178 -20.75 -11.09 -5.36
N GLU A 179 -19.47 -11.39 -5.63
CA GLU A 179 -18.46 -11.61 -4.60
C GLU A 179 -18.24 -10.35 -3.77
N PHE A 180 -18.19 -9.20 -4.45
CA PHE A 180 -18.02 -7.91 -3.81
C PHE A 180 -19.19 -7.55 -2.91
N ASP A 181 -20.43 -7.71 -3.39
CA ASP A 181 -21.62 -7.48 -2.59
C ASP A 181 -21.71 -8.45 -1.41
N SER A 182 -21.31 -9.70 -1.61
CA SER A 182 -21.27 -10.72 -0.57
C SER A 182 -20.27 -10.39 0.55
N VAL A 183 -19.05 -9.97 0.22
CA VAL A 183 -18.03 -9.60 1.24
C VAL A 183 -18.43 -8.31 1.97
N ARG A 184 -19.06 -7.36 1.28
CA ARG A 184 -19.63 -6.15 1.88
C ARG A 184 -20.75 -6.51 2.88
N ALA A 185 -21.63 -7.43 2.52
CA ALA A 185 -22.69 -7.91 3.41
C ALA A 185 -22.16 -8.63 4.65
N LYS A 186 -20.94 -9.14 4.60
CA LYS A 186 -20.20 -9.74 5.73
C LYS A 186 -19.50 -8.71 6.62
N GLY A 187 -19.64 -7.42 6.34
CA GLY A 187 -19.09 -6.34 7.16
C GLY A 187 -17.76 -5.78 6.68
N ALA A 188 -17.32 -6.10 5.47
CA ALA A 188 -16.13 -5.46 4.91
C ALA A 188 -16.36 -3.95 4.74
N ILE A 189 -15.38 -3.14 5.14
CA ILE A 189 -15.37 -1.68 4.98
C ILE A 189 -14.21 -1.17 4.14
N GLY A 190 -13.20 -1.99 3.94
CA GLY A 190 -11.99 -1.62 3.22
C GLY A 190 -11.16 -2.81 2.78
N ASN A 191 -10.03 -2.49 2.18
CA ASN A 191 -9.07 -3.46 1.67
C ASN A 191 -7.65 -3.08 2.10
N PHE A 192 -6.92 -4.05 2.61
CA PHE A 192 -5.52 -3.91 3.01
C PHE A 192 -4.71 -5.09 2.49
N LEU A 193 -3.67 -4.82 1.70
CA LEU A 193 -2.86 -5.86 1.04
C LEU A 193 -3.71 -6.94 0.35
N GLY A 194 -4.73 -6.50 -0.41
CA GLY A 194 -5.64 -7.41 -1.10
C GLY A 194 -6.76 -7.99 -0.22
N TYR A 195 -6.57 -8.08 1.10
CA TYR A 195 -7.56 -8.64 2.02
C TYR A 195 -8.66 -7.65 2.35
N TYR A 196 -9.91 -8.10 2.33
CA TYR A 196 -11.05 -7.32 2.82
C TYR A 196 -11.11 -7.35 4.33
N ILE A 197 -11.21 -6.16 4.94
CA ILE A 197 -11.16 -5.96 6.39
C ILE A 197 -12.44 -5.28 6.90
N ASP A 198 -12.79 -5.57 8.16
CA ASP A 198 -13.90 -4.98 8.90
C ASP A 198 -13.51 -3.72 9.68
N GLU A 199 -14.46 -3.14 10.43
CA GLU A 199 -14.26 -1.94 11.26
C GLU A 199 -13.21 -2.10 12.37
N GLN A 200 -12.92 -3.33 12.78
CA GLN A 200 -11.90 -3.65 13.77
C GLN A 200 -10.54 -3.97 13.14
N ALA A 201 -10.39 -3.75 11.83
CA ALA A 201 -9.25 -4.16 11.02
C ALA A 201 -8.99 -5.69 11.01
N GLY A 202 -10.02 -6.48 11.34
CA GLY A 202 -10.02 -7.93 11.19
C GLY A 202 -10.23 -8.34 9.74
N ILE A 203 -9.59 -9.42 9.30
CA ILE A 203 -9.86 -10.01 7.99
C ILE A 203 -11.25 -10.63 8.02
N VAL A 204 -12.14 -10.19 7.12
CA VAL A 204 -13.51 -10.71 7.02
C VAL A 204 -13.48 -12.19 6.65
N ASP A 205 -14.23 -13.02 7.38
CA ASP A 205 -14.41 -14.44 7.07
C ASP A 205 -15.27 -14.61 5.80
N HIS A 206 -14.56 -14.67 4.66
CA HIS A 206 -15.17 -14.79 3.34
C HIS A 206 -14.22 -15.52 2.36
N PRO A 207 -14.74 -16.42 1.49
CA PRO A 207 -13.91 -17.21 0.56
C PRO A 207 -13.00 -16.40 -0.35
N ILE A 208 -13.30 -15.16 -0.60
CA ILE A 208 -12.44 -14.27 -1.40
C ILE A 208 -11.09 -14.05 -0.72
N ASN A 209 -11.06 -13.89 0.60
CA ASN A 209 -9.84 -13.69 1.37
C ASN A 209 -8.95 -14.93 1.40
N ASP A 210 -9.52 -16.12 1.24
CA ASP A 210 -8.78 -17.37 1.18
C ASP A 210 -8.01 -17.56 -0.14
N ARG A 211 -8.25 -16.71 -1.14
CA ARG A 211 -7.63 -16.77 -2.47
C ARG A 211 -6.56 -15.69 -2.69
N ILE A 212 -6.37 -14.78 -1.75
CA ILE A 212 -5.40 -13.66 -1.85
C ILE A 212 -3.97 -14.15 -1.58
N ILE A 213 -3.02 -13.70 -2.41
CA ILE A 213 -1.58 -13.91 -2.24
C ILE A 213 -0.88 -12.57 -2.08
#